data_a34dfef57352fdafee8cb907cdb40abe
#
_entry.id   a34dfef57352fdafee8cb907cdb40abe
#
_cell.length_a   1.000
_cell.length_b   1.000
_cell.length_c   1.000
_cell.angle_alpha   90.00
_cell.angle_beta   90.00
_cell.angle_gamma   90.00
#
_symmetry.space_group_name_H-M   'P 1'
#
loop_
_entity.id
_entity.type
_entity.pdbx_description
1 polymer ?
#
loop_
_entity_poly.entity_id
_entity_poly.type
_entity_poly.pdbx_seq_one_letter_code
_entity_poly.pdbx_strand_id
1 'polypeptide(L)'
;MPVYVDEAIWMRWGTRWCHLLADDIDELHRFAALLGIQRSSYQGPPKTAKPHYDITAFERDRALRLGATPCDRATIVAVLRRVRTTLPLPPGEGQVNAA
;
A
#
# COMPACT_ATOMS: atom_id res chain seq x y z
N MET A 1 -1.55 -2.37 14.58
CA MET A 1 -1.44 -3.16 13.34
C MET A 1 -0.23 -2.71 12.57
N PRO A 2 0.56 -3.62 11.99
CA PRO A 2 1.77 -3.21 11.30
C PRO A 2 1.50 -2.55 9.96
N VAL A 3 2.28 -1.52 9.70
CA VAL A 3 2.34 -0.84 8.42
C VAL A 3 3.76 -1.00 7.91
N TYR A 4 3.91 -1.25 6.62
CA TYR A 4 5.20 -1.62 6.02
C TYR A 4 5.61 -0.64 4.94
N VAL A 5 6.92 -0.40 4.85
CA VAL A 5 7.52 0.34 3.74
C VAL A 5 8.70 -0.45 3.20
N ASP A 6 8.82 -0.54 1.87
CA ASP A 6 9.97 -1.17 1.25
C ASP A 6 11.06 -0.14 0.96
N GLU A 7 12.09 -0.51 0.22
CA GLU A 7 13.17 0.40 -0.10
C GLU A 7 12.74 1.39 -1.19
N ALA A 8 13.18 2.65 -1.05
CA ALA A 8 12.93 3.69 -2.04
C ALA A 8 13.94 3.53 -3.18
N ILE A 9 13.60 2.73 -4.17
CA ILE A 9 14.53 2.33 -5.23
C ILE A 9 14.15 2.80 -6.62
N TRP A 10 12.89 3.18 -6.90
CA TRP A 10 12.59 3.63 -8.25
C TRP A 10 12.50 5.15 -8.31
N MET A 11 12.96 5.69 -9.45
CA MET A 11 13.02 7.13 -9.67
C MET A 11 11.81 7.58 -10.48
N ARG A 12 11.21 8.70 -10.07
CA ARG A 12 10.10 9.31 -10.78
C ARG A 12 10.01 10.78 -10.35
N TRP A 13 9.89 11.65 -11.31
CA TRP A 13 9.80 13.10 -11.07
C TRP A 13 10.94 13.61 -10.19
N GLY A 14 12.18 13.13 -10.41
CA GLY A 14 13.35 13.59 -9.71
C GLY A 14 13.50 13.12 -8.27
N THR A 15 12.68 12.18 -7.82
CA THR A 15 12.78 11.63 -6.47
C THR A 15 12.63 10.11 -6.47
N ARG A 16 13.05 9.48 -5.40
CA ARG A 16 12.89 8.04 -5.21
C ARG A 16 11.58 7.74 -4.51
N TRP A 17 10.99 6.62 -4.85
CA TRP A 17 9.69 6.17 -4.37
C TRP A 17 9.74 4.79 -3.79
N CYS A 18 8.83 4.50 -2.89
CA CYS A 18 8.62 3.18 -2.33
C CYS A 18 7.12 2.93 -2.13
N HIS A 19 6.78 1.73 -1.66
CA HIS A 19 5.40 1.35 -1.37
C HIS A 19 5.10 1.46 0.11
N LEU A 20 3.88 1.88 0.43
CA LEU A 20 3.32 1.86 1.77
C LEU A 20 2.17 0.85 1.78
N LEU A 21 2.26 -0.15 2.65
CA LEU A 21 1.28 -1.22 2.76
C LEU A 21 0.94 -1.49 4.22
N ALA A 22 -0.17 -2.20 4.43
CA ALA A 22 -0.56 -2.67 5.76
C ALA A 22 -1.34 -3.97 5.62
N ASP A 23 -1.43 -4.73 6.70
CA ASP A 23 -2.22 -5.96 6.72
C ASP A 23 -3.72 -5.66 6.63
N ASP A 24 -4.13 -4.48 7.06
CA ASP A 24 -5.52 -4.04 7.08
C ASP A 24 -5.66 -2.74 6.29
N ILE A 25 -6.68 -2.68 5.43
CA ILE A 25 -6.92 -1.53 4.57
C ILE A 25 -7.25 -0.27 5.37
N ASP A 26 -8.07 -0.40 6.41
CA ASP A 26 -8.42 0.75 7.24
C ASP A 26 -7.19 1.32 7.94
N GLU A 27 -6.30 0.45 8.41
CA GLU A 27 -5.04 0.85 9.01
C GLU A 27 -4.15 1.58 8.01
N LEU A 28 -4.09 1.07 6.77
CA LEU A 28 -3.34 1.71 5.70
C LEU A 28 -3.82 3.15 5.47
N HIS A 29 -5.14 3.34 5.37
CA HIS A 29 -5.70 4.66 5.15
C HIS A 29 -5.45 5.61 6.33
N ARG A 30 -5.57 5.11 7.55
CA ARG A 30 -5.30 5.92 8.74
C ARG A 30 -3.85 6.36 8.78
N PHE A 31 -2.93 5.45 8.47
CA PHE A 31 -1.51 5.78 8.47
C PHE A 31 -1.15 6.77 7.37
N ALA A 32 -1.70 6.58 6.17
CA ALA A 32 -1.50 7.52 5.07
C ALA A 32 -1.98 8.93 5.45
N ALA A 33 -3.12 9.03 6.13
CA ALA A 33 -3.62 10.32 6.61
C ALA A 33 -2.66 10.97 7.61
N LEU A 34 -2.07 10.17 8.51
CA LEU A 34 -1.06 10.68 9.44
C LEU A 34 0.16 11.23 8.72
N LEU A 35 0.52 10.65 7.58
CA LEU A 35 1.62 11.13 6.75
C LEU A 35 1.24 12.38 5.96
N GLY A 36 -0.01 12.75 5.92
CA GLY A 36 -0.49 13.86 5.10
C GLY A 36 -0.74 13.48 3.65
N ILE A 37 -0.85 12.20 3.34
CA ILE A 37 -1.09 11.72 1.99
C ILE A 37 -2.59 11.65 1.74
N GLN A 38 -3.02 12.20 0.61
CA GLN A 38 -4.44 12.26 0.26
C GLN A 38 -4.96 10.87 -0.11
N ARG A 39 -6.21 10.60 0.29
CA ARG A 39 -6.90 9.35 -0.03
C ARG A 39 -6.97 9.09 -1.53
N SER A 40 -7.03 10.14 -2.34
CA SER A 40 -7.04 10.03 -3.79
C SER A 40 -5.77 9.40 -4.36
N SER A 41 -4.69 9.35 -3.60
CA SER A 41 -3.46 8.70 -4.00
C SER A 41 -3.47 7.19 -3.77
N TYR A 42 -4.50 6.67 -3.11
CA TYR A 42 -4.63 5.24 -2.88
C TYR A 42 -4.78 4.48 -4.20
N GLN A 43 -4.06 3.37 -4.32
CA GLN A 43 -4.15 2.46 -5.45
C GLN A 43 -4.60 1.09 -4.96
N GLY A 44 -5.76 0.67 -5.43
CA GLY A 44 -6.37 -0.59 -5.04
C GLY A 44 -7.49 -0.98 -5.99
N PRO A 45 -8.22 -2.06 -5.70
CA PRO A 45 -9.31 -2.50 -6.57
C PRO A 45 -10.34 -1.40 -6.79
N PRO A 46 -10.91 -1.33 -8.01
CA PRO A 46 -10.68 -2.21 -9.17
C PRO A 46 -9.48 -1.83 -10.03
N LYS A 47 -8.82 -0.71 -9.73
CA LYS A 47 -7.72 -0.18 -10.53
C LYS A 47 -6.51 -1.11 -10.53
N THR A 48 -6.20 -1.69 -9.40
CA THR A 48 -5.15 -2.71 -9.24
C THR A 48 -5.57 -3.66 -8.13
N ALA A 49 -5.13 -4.92 -8.21
CA ALA A 49 -5.37 -5.89 -7.16
C ALA A 49 -4.42 -5.72 -5.96
N LYS A 50 -3.50 -4.78 -6.03
CA LYS A 50 -2.44 -4.57 -5.02
C LYS A 50 -2.73 -3.30 -4.22
N PRO A 51 -3.39 -3.38 -3.05
CA PRO A 51 -3.72 -2.19 -2.27
C PRO A 51 -2.46 -1.57 -1.65
N HIS A 52 -2.17 -0.33 -2.03
CA HIS A 52 -0.98 0.36 -1.55
C HIS A 52 -1.06 1.86 -1.82
N TYR A 53 -0.12 2.60 -1.24
CA TYR A 53 0.20 3.97 -1.63
C TYR A 53 1.64 4.00 -2.11
N ASP A 54 1.92 4.80 -3.13
CA ASP A 54 3.28 5.14 -3.50
C ASP A 54 3.69 6.38 -2.72
N ILE A 55 4.82 6.31 -2.03
CA ILE A 55 5.33 7.41 -1.23
C ILE A 55 6.77 7.71 -1.59
N THR A 56 7.19 8.96 -1.37
CA THR A 56 8.55 9.38 -1.66
C THR A 56 9.51 8.89 -0.57
N ALA A 57 10.81 8.93 -0.87
CA ALA A 57 11.83 8.62 0.13
C ALA A 57 11.73 9.54 1.36
N PHE A 58 11.38 10.80 1.15
CA PHE A 58 11.16 11.74 2.25
C PHE A 58 9.98 11.30 3.13
N GLU A 59 8.87 10.92 2.51
CA GLU A 59 7.70 10.42 3.23
C GLU A 59 8.00 9.08 3.91
N ARG A 60 8.85 8.26 3.31
CA ARG A 60 9.30 7.00 3.91
C ARG A 60 10.02 7.24 5.23
N ASP A 61 10.94 8.19 5.28
CA ASP A 61 11.65 8.53 6.51
C ASP A 61 10.67 8.94 7.61
N ARG A 62 9.68 9.72 7.25
CA ARG A 62 8.63 10.12 8.18
C ARG A 62 7.80 8.93 8.63
N ALA A 63 7.46 8.03 7.71
CA ALA A 63 6.71 6.81 8.03
C ALA A 63 7.47 5.95 9.04
N LEU A 64 8.77 5.79 8.86
CA LEU A 64 9.60 5.04 9.81
C LEU A 64 9.58 5.67 11.19
N ARG A 65 9.64 6.99 11.27
CA ARG A 65 9.55 7.70 12.55
C ARG A 65 8.20 7.53 13.22
N LEU A 66 7.15 7.34 12.44
CA LEU A 66 5.79 7.10 12.95
C LEU A 66 5.51 5.63 13.26
N GLY A 67 6.48 4.76 13.06
CA GLY A 67 6.36 3.36 13.46
C GLY A 67 6.17 2.35 12.33
N ALA A 68 6.27 2.78 11.07
CA ALA A 68 6.23 1.82 9.96
C ALA A 68 7.42 0.88 10.03
N THR A 69 7.22 -0.35 9.61
CA THR A 69 8.26 -1.39 9.61
C THR A 69 8.94 -1.43 8.24
N PRO A 70 10.27 -1.23 8.17
CA PRO A 70 10.96 -1.42 6.91
C PRO A 70 10.99 -2.90 6.55
N CYS A 71 10.81 -3.22 5.28
CA CYS A 71 10.76 -4.61 4.85
C CYS A 71 11.36 -4.76 3.45
N ASP A 72 11.65 -6.01 3.10
CA ASP A 72 12.16 -6.35 1.78
C ASP A 72 11.03 -6.68 0.81
N ARG A 73 11.41 -6.96 -0.43
CA ARG A 73 10.45 -7.28 -1.48
C ARG A 73 9.65 -8.55 -1.16
N ALA A 74 10.28 -9.57 -0.60
CA ALA A 74 9.58 -10.80 -0.27
C ALA A 74 8.47 -10.56 0.77
N THR A 75 8.74 -9.72 1.75
CA THR A 75 7.76 -9.34 2.76
C THR A 75 6.60 -8.55 2.13
N ILE A 76 6.90 -7.62 1.23
CA ILE A 76 5.87 -6.86 0.51
C ILE A 76 4.95 -7.79 -0.26
N VAL A 77 5.49 -8.76 -0.97
CA VAL A 77 4.69 -9.74 -1.72
C VAL A 77 3.79 -10.54 -0.78
N ALA A 78 4.33 -10.98 0.36
CA ALA A 78 3.56 -11.73 1.36
C ALA A 78 2.41 -10.89 1.93
N VAL A 79 2.67 -9.62 2.25
CA VAL A 79 1.64 -8.71 2.76
C VAL A 79 0.54 -8.52 1.72
N LEU A 80 0.90 -8.28 0.47
CA LEU A 80 -0.06 -8.10 -0.61
C LEU A 80 -0.96 -9.32 -0.78
N ARG A 81 -0.39 -10.52 -0.67
CA ARG A 81 -1.18 -11.75 -0.77
C ARG A 81 -2.19 -11.87 0.35
N ARG A 82 -1.79 -11.55 1.59
CA ARG A 82 -2.69 -11.61 2.73
C ARG A 82 -3.85 -10.62 2.58
N VAL A 83 -3.54 -9.40 2.20
CA VAL A 83 -4.55 -8.34 2.07
C VAL A 83 -5.51 -8.66 0.92
N ARG A 84 -5.01 -9.17 -0.20
CA ARG A 84 -5.85 -9.53 -1.34
C ARG A 84 -6.89 -10.58 -0.98
N THR A 85 -6.54 -11.53 -0.13
CA THR A 85 -7.50 -12.58 0.26
C THR A 85 -8.61 -12.08 1.17
N THR A 86 -8.42 -10.91 1.81
CA THR A 86 -9.42 -10.34 2.70
C THR A 86 -10.29 -9.28 2.03
N LEU A 87 -9.93 -8.84 0.82
CA LEU A 87 -10.68 -7.81 0.11
C LEU A 87 -11.91 -8.41 -0.57
N PRO A 88 -13.03 -7.67 -0.60
CA PRO A 88 -14.16 -8.10 -1.43
C PRO A 88 -13.77 -8.03 -2.90
N LEU A 89 -14.36 -8.91 -3.72
CA LEU A 89 -14.16 -8.90 -5.15
C LEU A 89 -14.73 -7.61 -5.74
N PRO A 90 -14.05 -7.02 -6.76
CA PRO A 90 -14.65 -5.92 -7.52
C PRO A 90 -15.97 -6.37 -8.16
N PRO A 91 -16.94 -5.47 -8.31
CA PRO A 91 -18.26 -5.86 -8.83
C PRO A 91 -18.21 -6.62 -10.16
N GLY A 92 -17.36 -6.22 -11.08
CA GLY A 92 -17.25 -6.88 -12.37
C GLY A 92 -16.76 -8.32 -12.27
N GLU A 93 -15.78 -8.58 -11.44
CA GLU A 93 -15.23 -9.92 -11.22
C GLU A 93 -16.26 -10.84 -10.57
N GLY A 94 -16.97 -10.32 -9.58
CA GLY A 94 -17.99 -11.10 -8.91
C GLY A 94 -19.10 -11.55 -9.87
N GLN A 95 -19.51 -10.68 -10.77
CA GLN A 95 -20.53 -11.00 -11.75
C GLN A 95 -20.06 -12.04 -12.75
N VAL A 96 -18.82 -11.92 -13.22
CA VAL A 96 -18.25 -12.90 -14.16
C VAL A 96 -18.16 -14.26 -13.53
N ASN A 97 -17.71 -14.32 -12.30
CA ASN A 97 -17.57 -15.62 -11.60
C ASN A 97 -18.91 -16.25 -11.25
N ALA A 98 -19.94 -15.44 -11.07
CA ALA A 98 -21.28 -15.93 -10.79
C ALA A 98 -21.98 -16.47 -12.02
N ALA A 99 -21.55 -16.05 -13.18
CA ALA A 99 -22.11 -16.52 -14.42
C ALA A 99 -21.55 -17.87 -14.82
#